data_2757c5944123eebd1cc2f1446f9e173c
#
_entry.id   2757c5944123eebd1cc2f1446f9e173c
#
_cell.length_a   1.000
_cell.length_b   1.000
_cell.length_c   1.000
_cell.angle_alpha   90.00
_cell.angle_beta   90.00
_cell.angle_gamma   90.00
#
_symmetry.space_group_name_H-M   'P 1'
#
loop_
_entity.id
_entity.type
_entity.pdbx_description
1 polymer ?
#
loop_
_entity_poly.entity_id
_entity_poly.type
_entity_poly.pdbx_seq_one_letter_code
_entity_poly.pdbx_strand_id
1 'polypeptide(L)'
;MCIRDSPDAVLSRIHVARAYNSAHQILLVDEIKRLSRGMNVKLIIVDSLTSHFRAEYVGRGMLAQRQLKLNRHLTELKQTADVNNALVLVTNQVHSKPDAMWGDPTKPVGGHVLAHASTFRLYLRKAKGGRRIARLVDSPNLPDGECIYQVTEEGLRD
;
A
#
# COMPACT_ATOMS: atom_id res chain seq x y z
N MET A 1 8.20 -19.41 12.69
CA MET A 1 9.19 -18.72 13.55
C MET A 1 8.43 -17.66 14.35
N CYS A 2 8.17 -17.89 15.60
CA CYS A 2 7.49 -16.90 16.44
C CYS A 2 8.51 -15.82 16.80
N ILE A 3 8.30 -14.61 16.29
CA ILE A 3 9.05 -13.42 16.72
C ILE A 3 8.58 -13.17 18.15
N ARG A 4 9.46 -13.42 19.12
CA ARG A 4 9.20 -13.21 20.55
C ARG A 4 9.68 -11.85 21.02
N ASP A 5 9.46 -10.80 20.21
CA ASP A 5 9.67 -9.45 20.69
C ASP A 5 8.53 -9.09 21.64
N SER A 6 8.83 -8.37 22.71
CA SER A 6 7.77 -7.87 23.58
C SER A 6 6.93 -6.84 22.79
N PRO A 7 5.60 -6.78 22.99
CA PRO A 7 4.74 -5.81 22.34
C PRO A 7 5.25 -4.36 22.51
N ASP A 8 5.75 -4.03 23.69
CA ASP A 8 6.28 -2.69 23.99
C ASP A 8 7.55 -2.38 23.18
N ALA A 9 8.45 -3.36 23.03
CA ALA A 9 9.65 -3.22 22.23
C ALA A 9 9.33 -3.04 20.72
N VAL A 10 8.24 -3.64 20.24
CA VAL A 10 7.76 -3.43 18.86
C VAL A 10 7.12 -2.06 18.72
N LEU A 11 6.21 -1.69 19.62
CA LEU A 11 5.49 -0.43 19.59
C LEU A 11 6.43 0.78 19.70
N SER A 12 7.49 0.71 20.49
CA SER A 12 8.48 1.78 20.64
C SER A 12 9.22 2.10 19.34
N ARG A 13 9.21 1.19 18.37
CA ARG A 13 9.85 1.36 17.05
C ARG A 13 8.88 1.79 15.96
N ILE A 14 7.59 1.99 16.29
CA ILE A 14 6.55 2.36 15.33
C ILE A 14 6.20 3.84 15.51
N HIS A 15 6.40 4.63 14.46
CA HIS A 15 5.99 6.02 14.38
C HIS A 15 4.72 6.12 13.54
N VAL A 16 3.64 6.68 14.10
CA VAL A 16 2.35 6.79 13.45
C VAL A 16 2.02 8.25 13.22
N ALA A 17 1.66 8.58 11.99
CA ALA A 17 1.15 9.90 11.62
C ALA A 17 -0.17 9.75 10.87
N ARG A 18 -1.15 10.58 11.20
CA ARG A 18 -2.45 10.60 10.53
C ARG A 18 -2.47 11.71 9.47
N ALA A 19 -2.65 11.34 8.21
CA ALA A 19 -2.92 12.27 7.14
C ALA A 19 -4.39 12.72 7.15
N TYR A 20 -4.66 14.02 6.98
CA TYR A 20 -6.01 14.57 6.96
C TYR A 20 -6.51 14.86 5.53
N ASN A 21 -5.59 15.07 4.59
CA ASN A 21 -5.88 15.32 3.19
C ASN A 21 -4.66 14.93 2.32
N SER A 22 -4.79 15.01 1.00
CA SER A 22 -3.73 14.61 0.07
C SER A 22 -2.48 15.50 0.19
N ALA A 23 -2.65 16.80 0.45
CA ALA A 23 -1.53 17.72 0.64
C ALA A 23 -0.74 17.37 1.91
N HIS A 24 -1.45 17.11 3.01
CA HIS A 24 -0.82 16.67 4.26
C HIS A 24 -0.13 15.31 4.10
N GLN A 25 -0.75 14.36 3.37
CA GLN A 25 -0.12 13.06 3.07
C GLN A 25 1.20 13.24 2.31
N ILE A 26 1.29 14.17 1.38
CA ILE A 26 2.53 14.49 0.65
C ILE A 26 3.56 15.10 1.60
N LEU A 27 3.17 16.05 2.45
CA LEU A 27 4.09 16.68 3.42
C LEU A 27 4.66 15.69 4.44
N LEU A 28 3.94 14.65 4.81
CA LEU A 28 4.43 13.61 5.72
C LEU A 28 5.64 12.85 5.15
N VAL A 29 5.85 12.84 3.83
CA VAL A 29 7.08 12.25 3.26
C VAL A 29 8.31 13.05 3.67
N ASP A 30 8.21 14.36 3.75
CA ASP A 30 9.33 15.20 4.21
C ASP A 30 9.63 14.98 5.71
N GLU A 31 8.59 14.72 6.51
CA GLU A 31 8.78 14.27 7.90
C GLU A 31 9.50 12.92 7.98
N ILE A 32 9.14 11.96 7.14
CA ILE A 32 9.84 10.67 7.06
C ILE A 32 11.31 10.89 6.71
N LYS A 33 11.62 11.73 5.72
CA LYS A 33 12.99 12.08 5.36
C LYS A 33 13.77 12.71 6.53
N ARG A 34 13.09 13.56 7.34
CA ARG A 34 13.68 14.19 8.52
C ARG A 34 13.97 13.17 9.62
N LEU A 35 13.01 12.31 9.94
CA LEU A 35 13.17 11.24 10.93
C LEU A 35 14.25 10.24 10.54
N SER A 36 14.35 9.91 9.28
CA SER A 36 15.33 8.95 8.75
C SER A 36 16.78 9.40 8.89
N ARG A 37 17.04 10.69 9.11
CA ARG A 37 18.40 11.20 9.39
C ARG A 37 18.93 10.79 10.78
N GLY A 38 18.02 10.59 11.74
CA GLY A 38 18.35 10.20 13.12
C GLY A 38 17.95 8.78 13.49
N MET A 39 17.20 8.09 12.62
CA MET A 39 16.65 6.77 12.88
C MET A 39 16.90 5.84 11.70
N ASN A 40 17.11 4.56 11.97
CA ASN A 40 17.26 3.53 10.95
C ASN A 40 15.87 3.05 10.46
N VAL A 41 15.16 3.89 9.71
CA VAL A 41 13.85 3.55 9.14
C VAL A 41 14.02 2.46 8.08
N LYS A 42 13.34 1.33 8.24
CA LYS A 42 13.39 0.17 7.33
C LYS A 42 12.08 -0.15 6.63
N LEU A 43 10.98 0.39 7.13
CA LEU A 43 9.66 0.16 6.55
C LEU A 43 8.84 1.45 6.62
N ILE A 44 8.28 1.84 5.49
CA ILE A 44 7.34 2.95 5.36
C ILE A 44 6.01 2.37 4.91
N ILE A 45 4.94 2.59 5.67
CA ILE A 45 3.60 2.08 5.36
C ILE A 45 2.68 3.27 5.09
N VAL A 46 1.93 3.22 3.97
CA VAL A 46 0.89 4.21 3.65
C VAL A 46 -0.46 3.50 3.49
N ASP A 47 -1.33 3.65 4.48
CA ASP A 47 -2.67 3.06 4.51
C ASP A 47 -3.75 4.16 4.57
N SER A 48 -4.45 4.39 3.49
CA SER A 48 -4.30 3.90 2.12
C SER A 48 -3.79 5.01 1.20
N LEU A 49 -3.00 4.62 0.23
CA LEU A 49 -2.31 5.56 -0.67
C LEU A 49 -3.28 6.48 -1.43
N THR A 50 -4.43 5.97 -1.89
CA THR A 50 -5.30 6.67 -2.85
C THR A 50 -6.53 7.33 -2.25
N SER A 51 -6.85 7.12 -0.97
CA SER A 51 -8.12 7.56 -0.38
C SER A 51 -8.33 9.07 -0.45
N HIS A 52 -7.38 9.87 0.01
CA HIS A 52 -7.46 11.33 -0.02
C HIS A 52 -7.47 11.89 -1.44
N PHE A 53 -6.62 11.35 -2.32
CA PHE A 53 -6.60 11.77 -3.73
C PHE A 53 -7.94 11.51 -4.44
N ARG A 54 -8.66 10.45 -4.08
CA ARG A 54 -9.99 10.18 -4.64
C ARG A 54 -11.06 11.10 -4.09
N ALA A 55 -11.01 11.40 -2.80
CA ALA A 55 -11.98 12.27 -2.15
C ALA A 55 -11.88 13.72 -2.65
N GLU A 56 -10.68 14.19 -2.94
CA GLU A 56 -10.44 15.58 -3.31
C GLU A 56 -10.51 15.84 -4.82
N TYR A 57 -10.01 14.89 -5.64
CA TYR A 57 -9.97 15.03 -7.10
C TYR A 57 -11.07 14.20 -7.75
N VAL A 58 -12.29 14.72 -7.71
CA VAL A 58 -13.51 14.03 -8.18
C VAL A 58 -13.82 14.41 -9.64
N GLY A 59 -14.38 13.44 -10.38
CA GLY A 59 -14.82 13.62 -11.76
C GLY A 59 -13.70 13.45 -12.80
N ARG A 60 -14.13 13.34 -14.07
CA ARG A 60 -13.23 13.09 -15.22
C ARG A 60 -12.27 14.24 -15.47
N GLY A 61 -12.68 15.48 -15.26
CA GLY A 61 -11.86 16.67 -15.48
C GLY A 61 -10.66 16.76 -14.53
N MET A 62 -10.75 16.16 -13.33
CA MET A 62 -9.68 16.17 -12.33
C MET A 62 -8.76 14.96 -12.42
N LEU A 63 -9.03 14.03 -13.34
CA LEU A 63 -8.28 12.77 -13.43
C LEU A 63 -6.79 13.00 -13.69
N ALA A 64 -6.45 13.84 -14.65
CA ALA A 64 -5.06 14.11 -15.00
C ALA A 64 -4.27 14.71 -13.83
N GLN A 65 -4.86 15.69 -13.15
CA GLN A 65 -4.25 16.34 -11.99
C GLN A 65 -4.06 15.35 -10.83
N ARG A 66 -5.06 14.51 -10.56
CA ARG A 66 -4.97 13.45 -9.55
C ARG A 66 -3.82 12.49 -9.85
N GLN A 67 -3.71 12.02 -11.10
CA GLN A 67 -2.66 11.09 -11.52
C GLN A 67 -1.27 11.72 -11.42
N LEU A 68 -1.12 12.99 -11.82
CA LEU A 68 0.15 13.70 -11.71
C LEU A 68 0.62 13.81 -10.25
N LYS A 69 -0.26 14.25 -9.35
CA LYS A 69 0.06 14.36 -7.91
C LYS A 69 0.37 13.00 -7.28
N LEU A 70 -0.41 11.97 -7.61
CA LEU A 70 -0.19 10.62 -7.11
C LEU A 70 1.15 10.05 -7.59
N ASN A 71 1.50 10.25 -8.87
CA ASN A 71 2.77 9.82 -9.43
C ASN A 71 3.96 10.51 -8.74
N ARG A 72 3.87 11.82 -8.55
CA ARG A 72 4.90 12.57 -7.83
C ARG A 72 5.07 12.06 -6.39
N HIS A 73 3.97 11.85 -5.67
CA HIS A 73 4.01 11.31 -4.31
C HIS A 73 4.65 9.92 -4.23
N LEU A 74 4.33 9.03 -5.19
CA LEU A 74 4.96 7.70 -5.30
C LEU A 74 6.46 7.80 -5.60
N THR A 75 6.85 8.71 -6.49
CA THR A 75 8.26 8.94 -6.80
C THR A 75 9.03 9.39 -5.56
N GLU A 76 8.48 10.33 -4.79
CA GLU A 76 9.11 10.81 -3.56
C GLU A 76 9.21 9.72 -2.48
N LEU A 77 8.18 8.86 -2.34
CA LEU A 77 8.23 7.70 -1.43
C LEU A 77 9.33 6.70 -1.84
N LYS A 78 9.43 6.39 -3.14
CA LYS A 78 10.47 5.49 -3.65
C LYS A 78 11.86 6.05 -3.40
N GLN A 79 12.12 7.30 -3.76
CA GLN A 79 13.39 7.95 -3.51
C GLN A 79 13.76 7.95 -2.01
N THR A 80 12.76 8.19 -1.15
CA THR A 80 12.98 8.15 0.31
C THR A 80 13.35 6.74 0.78
N ALA A 81 12.71 5.71 0.23
CA ALA A 81 13.03 4.32 0.52
C ALA A 81 14.44 3.93 0.05
N ASP A 82 14.78 4.29 -1.19
CA ASP A 82 16.07 3.98 -1.78
C ASP A 82 17.22 4.58 -0.95
N VAL A 83 17.13 5.87 -0.60
CA VAL A 83 18.14 6.56 0.23
C VAL A 83 18.31 5.90 1.61
N ASN A 84 17.24 5.35 2.18
CA ASN A 84 17.28 4.76 3.53
C ASN A 84 17.45 3.24 3.53
N ASN A 85 17.59 2.62 2.36
CA ASN A 85 17.55 1.16 2.20
C ASN A 85 16.34 0.57 2.97
N ALA A 86 15.16 1.11 2.68
CA ALA A 86 13.89 0.79 3.31
C ALA A 86 12.89 0.23 2.28
N LEU A 87 11.88 -0.49 2.77
CA LEU A 87 10.75 -0.95 1.99
C LEU A 87 9.60 0.05 2.10
N VAL A 88 8.90 0.31 0.98
CA VAL A 88 7.59 0.99 0.99
C VAL A 88 6.49 -0.03 0.77
N LEU A 89 5.56 -0.09 1.70
CA LEU A 89 4.32 -0.86 1.60
C LEU A 89 3.13 0.10 1.49
N VAL A 90 2.35 -0.03 0.44
CA VAL A 90 1.13 0.78 0.27
C VAL A 90 -0.09 -0.11 0.18
N THR A 91 -1.16 0.27 0.87
CA THR A 91 -2.46 -0.36 0.65
C THR A 91 -3.25 0.44 -0.37
N ASN A 92 -4.05 -0.27 -1.16
CA ASN A 92 -4.91 0.33 -2.16
C ASN A 92 -6.26 -0.38 -2.20
N GLN A 93 -7.30 0.36 -2.55
CA GLN A 93 -8.64 -0.18 -2.71
C GLN A 93 -8.85 -0.73 -4.13
N VAL A 94 -9.83 -1.60 -4.25
CA VAL A 94 -10.36 -2.08 -5.53
C VAL A 94 -11.76 -1.51 -5.75
N HIS A 95 -12.17 -1.41 -6.99
CA HIS A 95 -13.55 -1.09 -7.35
C HIS A 95 -14.10 -2.16 -8.30
N SER A 96 -15.37 -2.47 -8.17
CA SER A 96 -16.05 -3.36 -9.08
C SER A 96 -16.39 -2.64 -10.39
N LYS A 97 -16.19 -3.33 -11.51
CA LYS A 97 -16.79 -2.97 -12.80
C LYS A 97 -17.98 -3.91 -13.03
N PRO A 98 -19.22 -3.45 -12.82
CA PRO A 98 -20.41 -4.30 -12.98
C PRO A 98 -20.59 -4.83 -14.40
N ASP A 99 -20.00 -4.15 -15.39
CA ASP A 99 -20.11 -4.50 -16.81
C ASP A 99 -19.08 -5.56 -17.26
N ALA A 100 -18.30 -6.13 -16.35
CA ALA A 100 -17.37 -7.21 -16.69
C ALA A 100 -18.15 -8.53 -16.85
N MET A 101 -18.47 -8.92 -18.07
CA MET A 101 -19.20 -10.16 -18.38
C MET A 101 -18.38 -11.44 -18.10
N TRP A 102 -17.05 -11.34 -18.03
CA TRP A 102 -16.13 -12.46 -17.83
C TRP A 102 -14.94 -12.05 -16.95
N GLY A 103 -14.47 -12.96 -16.07
CA GLY A 103 -13.30 -12.77 -15.21
C GLY A 103 -13.60 -12.06 -13.89
N ASP A 104 -12.55 -11.62 -13.18
CA ASP A 104 -12.67 -10.87 -11.93
C ASP A 104 -13.10 -9.43 -12.23
N PRO A 105 -14.29 -8.99 -11.78
CA PRO A 105 -14.80 -7.66 -12.04
C PRO A 105 -14.04 -6.57 -11.25
N THR A 106 -13.14 -6.95 -10.35
CA THR A 106 -12.43 -5.99 -9.50
C THR A 106 -11.18 -5.43 -10.19
N LYS A 107 -11.04 -4.11 -10.15
CA LYS A 107 -9.83 -3.41 -10.63
C LYS A 107 -9.24 -2.55 -9.54
N PRO A 108 -7.90 -2.49 -9.45
CA PRO A 108 -7.25 -1.61 -8.49
C PRO A 108 -7.56 -0.14 -8.80
N VAL A 109 -7.76 0.62 -7.75
CA VAL A 109 -7.90 2.07 -7.82
C VAL A 109 -6.55 2.70 -8.16
N GLY A 110 -6.54 3.83 -8.88
CA GLY A 110 -5.30 4.51 -9.25
C GLY A 110 -4.78 4.16 -10.66
N GLY A 111 -5.32 3.12 -11.29
CA GLY A 111 -5.02 2.78 -12.69
C GLY A 111 -3.56 2.40 -12.94
N HIS A 112 -3.07 2.75 -14.13
CA HIS A 112 -1.72 2.40 -14.58
C HIS A 112 -0.58 3.01 -13.74
N VAL A 113 -0.80 4.18 -13.12
CA VAL A 113 0.26 4.85 -12.31
C VAL A 113 0.74 3.95 -11.19
N LEU A 114 -0.17 3.35 -10.43
CA LEU A 114 0.19 2.41 -9.36
C LEU A 114 0.79 1.11 -9.89
N ALA A 115 0.23 0.61 -11.00
CA ALA A 115 0.72 -0.62 -11.60
C ALA A 115 2.19 -0.50 -12.04
N HIS A 116 2.57 0.63 -12.63
CA HIS A 116 3.94 0.87 -13.07
C HIS A 116 4.90 1.30 -11.94
N ALA A 117 4.38 1.90 -10.88
CA ALA A 117 5.20 2.35 -9.76
C ALA A 117 5.57 1.22 -8.78
N SER A 118 4.75 0.17 -8.68
CA SER A 118 4.98 -0.93 -7.74
C SER A 118 5.84 -2.03 -8.36
N THR A 119 6.80 -2.55 -7.58
CA THR A 119 7.65 -3.69 -7.95
C THR A 119 6.91 -5.01 -7.75
N PHE A 120 6.17 -5.13 -6.65
CA PHE A 120 5.35 -6.29 -6.34
C PHE A 120 3.92 -5.85 -6.10
N ARG A 121 2.95 -6.64 -6.57
CA ARG A 121 1.52 -6.41 -6.30
C ARG A 121 0.87 -7.66 -5.76
N LEU A 122 0.27 -7.53 -4.59
CA LEU A 122 -0.52 -8.57 -3.95
C LEU A 122 -2.00 -8.20 -3.99
N TYR A 123 -2.83 -9.14 -4.43
CA TYR A 123 -4.27 -9.02 -4.38
C TYR A 123 -4.83 -9.86 -3.24
N LEU A 124 -5.51 -9.21 -2.31
CA LEU A 124 -6.09 -9.84 -1.14
C LEU A 124 -7.61 -9.93 -1.28
N ARG A 125 -8.18 -11.11 -1.11
CA ARG A 125 -9.64 -11.31 -1.17
C ARG A 125 -10.13 -12.22 -0.06
N LYS A 126 -11.40 -12.06 0.31
CA LYS A 126 -12.10 -12.98 1.20
C LYS A 126 -12.44 -14.28 0.46
N ALA A 127 -12.38 -15.40 1.16
CA ALA A 127 -12.80 -16.70 0.71
C ALA A 127 -13.87 -17.27 1.66
N LYS A 128 -14.45 -18.43 1.31
CA LYS A 128 -15.44 -19.10 2.16
C LYS A 128 -14.83 -19.58 3.47
N GLY A 129 -15.64 -19.65 4.54
CA GLY A 129 -15.22 -20.18 5.83
C GLY A 129 -14.22 -19.29 6.60
N GLY A 130 -14.30 -17.95 6.47
CA GLY A 130 -13.42 -17.02 7.20
C GLY A 130 -12.00 -16.92 6.65
N ARG A 131 -11.66 -17.76 5.65
CA ARG A 131 -10.35 -17.75 5.00
C ARG A 131 -10.14 -16.54 4.11
N ARG A 132 -8.91 -16.25 3.81
CA ARG A 132 -8.47 -15.21 2.88
C ARG A 132 -7.48 -15.78 1.89
N ILE A 133 -7.40 -15.16 0.73
CA ILE A 133 -6.46 -15.54 -0.32
C ILE A 133 -5.59 -14.32 -0.60
N ALA A 134 -4.28 -14.52 -0.61
CA ALA A 134 -3.31 -13.57 -1.13
C ALA A 134 -2.76 -14.12 -2.45
N ARG A 135 -2.90 -13.35 -3.52
CA ARG A 135 -2.40 -13.68 -4.86
C ARG A 135 -1.33 -12.68 -5.27
N LEU A 136 -0.18 -13.18 -5.68
CA LEU A 136 0.85 -12.38 -6.35
C LEU A 136 0.37 -12.14 -7.79
N VAL A 137 0.09 -10.87 -8.12
CA VAL A 137 -0.45 -10.49 -9.43
C VAL A 137 0.55 -9.77 -10.31
N ASP A 138 1.70 -9.40 -9.73
CA ASP A 138 2.81 -8.82 -10.47
C ASP A 138 4.10 -8.95 -9.67
N SER A 139 5.17 -9.34 -10.35
CA SER A 139 6.50 -9.50 -9.78
C SER A 139 7.55 -9.51 -10.89
N PRO A 140 8.73 -8.91 -10.69
CA PRO A 140 9.79 -8.93 -11.69
C PRO A 140 10.49 -10.29 -11.83
N ASN A 141 10.41 -11.15 -10.80
CA ASN A 141 11.23 -12.37 -10.73
C ASN A 141 10.55 -13.59 -10.09
N LEU A 142 9.32 -13.44 -9.60
CA LEU A 142 8.58 -14.55 -9.00
C LEU A 142 7.44 -14.97 -9.92
N PRO A 143 7.15 -16.27 -10.04
CA PRO A 143 5.98 -16.74 -10.78
C PRO A 143 4.68 -16.33 -10.09
N ASP A 144 3.60 -16.28 -10.85
CA ASP A 144 2.26 -16.12 -10.30
C ASP A 144 1.98 -17.22 -9.27
N GLY A 145 1.40 -16.81 -8.14
CA GLY A 145 1.06 -17.75 -7.07
C GLY A 145 0.01 -17.20 -6.14
N GLU A 146 -0.65 -18.08 -5.43
CA GLU A 146 -1.58 -17.69 -4.37
C GLU A 146 -1.41 -18.59 -3.14
N CYS A 147 -1.70 -18.03 -1.96
CA CYS A 147 -1.77 -18.77 -0.72
C CYS A 147 -3.08 -18.46 0.00
N ILE A 148 -3.54 -19.42 0.80
CA ILE A 148 -4.73 -19.29 1.65
C ILE A 148 -4.24 -19.07 3.07
N TYR A 149 -4.88 -18.16 3.80
CA TYR A 149 -4.55 -17.86 5.18
C TYR A 149 -5.79 -17.46 5.98
N GLN A 150 -5.69 -17.51 7.29
CA GLN A 150 -6.71 -17.04 8.21
C GLN A 150 -6.17 -15.90 9.09
N VAL A 151 -7.07 -15.02 9.51
CA VAL A 151 -6.78 -14.00 10.52
C VAL A 151 -7.39 -14.48 11.82
N THR A 152 -6.55 -14.78 12.79
CA THR A 152 -6.92 -15.27 14.12
C THR A 152 -6.48 -14.28 15.19
N GLU A 153 -6.88 -14.49 16.43
CA GLU A 153 -6.41 -13.71 17.58
C GLU A 153 -4.88 -13.78 17.76
N GLU A 154 -4.28 -14.88 17.34
CA GLU A 154 -2.84 -15.10 17.40
C GLU A 154 -2.08 -14.53 16.16
N GLY A 155 -2.78 -13.90 15.23
CA GLY A 155 -2.23 -13.33 13.98
C GLY A 155 -2.62 -14.14 12.74
N LEU A 156 -1.74 -14.11 11.72
CA LEU A 156 -1.95 -14.84 10.47
C LEU A 156 -1.54 -16.31 10.62
N ARG A 157 -2.41 -17.21 10.14
CA ARG A 157 -2.19 -18.67 10.16
C ARG A 157 -2.58 -19.27 8.80
N ASP A 158 -2.01 -20.40 8.47
CA ASP A 158 -2.33 -21.22 7.29
C ASP A 158 -3.67 -21.94 7.44
#